data_8a2df08dc68b7deb48ef0a066d3003fa
#
_entry.id   8a2df08dc68b7deb48ef0a066d3003fa
#
_cell.length_a   1.000
_cell.length_b   1.000
_cell.length_c   1.000
_cell.angle_alpha   90.00
_cell.angle_beta   90.00
_cell.angle_gamma   90.00
#
_symmetry.space_group_name_H-M   'P 1'
#
loop_
_entity.id
_entity.type
_entity.pdbx_description
1 polymer ?
#
loop_
_entity_poly.entity_id
_entity_poly.type
_entity_poly.pdbx_seq_one_letter_code
_entity_poly.pdbx_strand_id
1 'polypeptide(L)'
;MKIIHLLCLLFIAVIAKAASPVEALLERIDKGASGKFIIEQIKSPVDFFELDQKGNKVVIRGNNPVNIAVGLNWYLKYHAGIHLSWNGMQAKLPEVLPAVVRKERHETDMKYRYDFNYCTYSYTMAFWDWERWEREIDWMAL
;
A
#
# COMPACT_ATOMS: atom_id res chain seq x y z
N MET A 1 10.20 60.45 -11.19
CA MET A 1 10.32 59.43 -10.14
C MET A 1 9.48 58.25 -10.58
N LYS A 2 10.12 57.17 -11.04
CA LYS A 2 9.42 55.94 -11.47
C LYS A 2 9.41 54.97 -10.29
N ILE A 3 8.22 54.68 -9.77
CA ILE A 3 8.02 53.70 -8.69
C ILE A 3 8.02 52.31 -9.32
N ILE A 4 9.10 51.56 -9.07
CA ILE A 4 9.19 50.14 -9.46
C ILE A 4 8.40 49.33 -8.44
N HIS A 5 7.27 48.78 -8.86
CA HIS A 5 6.54 47.82 -8.07
C HIS A 5 7.22 46.46 -8.19
N LEU A 6 7.94 46.07 -7.16
CA LEU A 6 8.53 44.74 -7.02
C LEU A 6 7.42 43.76 -6.65
N LEU A 7 6.91 43.04 -7.61
CA LEU A 7 5.92 41.96 -7.41
C LEU A 7 6.67 40.73 -6.86
N CYS A 8 6.70 40.56 -5.54
CA CYS A 8 7.13 39.33 -4.92
C CYS A 8 6.10 38.22 -5.22
N LEU A 9 6.35 37.42 -6.23
CA LEU A 9 5.66 36.15 -6.47
C LEU A 9 6.10 35.17 -5.37
N LEU A 10 5.27 35.05 -4.34
CA LEU A 10 5.41 33.99 -3.35
C LEU A 10 5.02 32.66 -4.04
N PHE A 11 6.02 31.92 -4.51
CA PHE A 11 5.83 30.53 -4.92
C PHE A 11 5.60 29.70 -3.64
N ILE A 12 4.33 29.48 -3.29
CA ILE A 12 3.96 28.45 -2.32
C ILE A 12 4.15 27.13 -3.05
N ALA A 13 5.32 26.52 -2.88
CA ALA A 13 5.55 25.14 -3.28
C ALA A 13 4.67 24.26 -2.38
N VAL A 14 3.49 23.92 -2.84
CA VAL A 14 2.73 22.81 -2.28
C VAL A 14 3.53 21.57 -2.59
N ILE A 15 4.29 21.09 -1.60
CA ILE A 15 4.93 19.78 -1.68
C ILE A 15 3.79 18.76 -1.62
N ALA A 16 3.24 18.43 -2.78
CA ALA A 16 2.34 17.30 -2.91
C ALA A 16 3.16 16.05 -2.53
N LYS A 17 2.92 15.52 -1.34
CA LYS A 17 3.49 14.24 -0.95
C LYS A 17 2.93 13.21 -1.94
N ALA A 18 3.78 12.66 -2.79
CA ALA A 18 3.37 11.58 -3.67
C ALA A 18 2.78 10.45 -2.81
N ALA A 19 1.62 9.95 -3.20
CA ALA A 19 1.00 8.81 -2.54
C ALA A 19 1.99 7.63 -2.54
N SER A 20 2.10 6.94 -1.43
CA SER A 20 2.93 5.75 -1.37
C SER A 20 2.34 4.67 -2.31
N PRO A 21 3.14 3.74 -2.85
CA PRO A 21 2.62 2.64 -3.66
C PRO A 21 1.49 1.86 -2.94
N VAL A 22 1.57 1.74 -1.61
CA VAL A 22 0.56 1.04 -0.82
C VAL A 22 -0.72 1.86 -0.66
N GLU A 23 -0.63 3.19 -0.55
CA GLU A 23 -1.81 4.06 -0.58
C GLU A 23 -2.53 3.96 -1.93
N ALA A 24 -1.79 3.92 -3.04
CA ALA A 24 -2.37 3.73 -4.37
C ALA A 24 -3.02 2.33 -4.51
N LEU A 25 -2.41 1.28 -3.98
CA LEU A 25 -2.98 -0.06 -3.90
C LEU A 25 -4.30 -0.07 -3.10
N LEU A 26 -4.34 0.59 -1.94
CA LEU A 26 -5.55 0.74 -1.13
C LEU A 26 -6.70 1.39 -1.91
N GLU A 27 -6.41 2.45 -2.68
CA GLU A 27 -7.40 3.14 -3.50
C GLU A 27 -7.95 2.25 -4.64
N ARG A 28 -7.17 1.28 -5.13
CA ARG A 28 -7.63 0.28 -6.11
C ARG A 28 -8.46 -0.82 -5.46
N ILE A 29 -8.21 -1.15 -4.20
CA ILE A 29 -9.01 -2.12 -3.44
C ILE A 29 -10.37 -1.54 -3.07
N ASP A 30 -10.40 -0.35 -2.46
CA ASP A 30 -11.61 0.39 -2.09
C ASP A 30 -11.33 1.90 -2.14
N LYS A 31 -12.02 2.59 -3.02
CA LYS A 31 -11.84 4.04 -3.23
C LYS A 31 -12.10 4.82 -1.94
N GLY A 32 -11.13 5.65 -1.54
CA GLY A 32 -11.16 6.42 -0.30
C GLY A 32 -10.66 5.67 0.94
N ALA A 33 -10.19 4.42 0.79
CA ALA A 33 -9.73 3.62 1.91
C ALA A 33 -8.39 4.09 2.49
N SER A 34 -7.53 4.73 1.68
CA SER A 34 -6.21 5.20 2.15
C SER A 34 -6.29 6.12 3.35
N GLY A 35 -7.35 6.93 3.44
CA GLY A 35 -7.60 7.82 4.58
C GLY A 35 -7.81 7.12 5.93
N LYS A 36 -8.11 5.83 5.95
CA LYS A 36 -8.32 5.01 7.15
C LYS A 36 -7.04 4.43 7.73
N PHE A 37 -5.93 4.53 7.00
CA PHE A 37 -4.64 3.96 7.35
C PHE A 37 -3.57 5.03 7.55
N ILE A 38 -2.53 4.68 8.27
CA ILE A 38 -1.26 5.41 8.33
C ILE A 38 -0.20 4.45 7.83
N ILE A 39 0.45 4.82 6.73
CA ILE A 39 1.49 4.01 6.11
C ILE A 39 2.85 4.61 6.43
N GLU A 40 3.72 3.82 7.05
CA GLU A 40 5.04 4.27 7.49
C GLU A 40 6.12 3.30 7.00
N GLN A 41 7.11 3.79 6.28
CA GLN A 41 8.28 3.00 5.92
C GLN A 41 9.41 3.27 6.90
N ILE A 42 9.94 2.21 7.53
CA ILE A 42 10.97 2.26 8.56
C ILE A 42 12.17 1.44 8.09
N LYS A 43 13.37 2.01 8.10
CA LYS A 43 14.59 1.28 7.74
C LYS A 43 14.85 0.13 8.71
N SER A 44 15.09 -1.06 8.17
CA SER A 44 15.46 -2.26 8.93
C SER A 44 16.32 -3.18 8.06
N PRO A 45 17.31 -3.86 8.64
CA PRO A 45 18.08 -4.87 7.92
C PRO A 45 17.31 -6.18 7.70
N VAL A 46 16.21 -6.37 8.43
CA VAL A 46 15.34 -7.56 8.35
C VAL A 46 14.03 -7.15 7.72
N ASP A 47 13.51 -7.98 6.82
CA ASP A 47 12.21 -7.81 6.24
C ASP A 47 11.12 -8.00 7.30
N PHE A 48 10.24 -7.02 7.44
CA PHE A 48 9.16 -7.06 8.43
C PHE A 48 7.96 -6.24 8.00
N PHE A 49 6.82 -6.56 8.58
CA PHE A 49 5.72 -5.63 8.75
C PHE A 49 5.29 -5.54 10.22
N GLU A 50 4.63 -4.47 10.56
CA GLU A 50 4.12 -4.19 11.89
C GLU A 50 2.74 -3.55 11.80
N LEU A 51 1.81 -4.02 12.62
CA LEU A 51 0.47 -3.45 12.77
C LEU A 51 0.34 -2.78 14.13
N ASP A 52 -0.30 -1.62 14.15
CA ASP A 52 -0.52 -0.82 15.34
C ASP A 52 -1.80 0.02 15.20
N GLN A 53 -2.20 0.72 16.25
CA GLN A 53 -3.36 1.58 16.26
C GLN A 53 -2.99 3.01 16.67
N LYS A 54 -3.53 4.00 15.96
CA LYS A 54 -3.41 5.41 16.35
C LYS A 54 -4.75 6.11 16.18
N GLY A 55 -5.43 6.34 17.30
CA GLY A 55 -6.81 6.84 17.28
C GLY A 55 -7.72 5.86 16.54
N ASN A 56 -8.43 6.33 15.53
CA ASN A 56 -9.31 5.51 14.70
C ASN A 56 -8.64 4.96 13.43
N LYS A 57 -7.32 5.13 13.28
CA LYS A 57 -6.58 4.67 12.11
C LYS A 57 -5.70 3.48 12.42
N VAL A 58 -5.67 2.53 11.52
CA VAL A 58 -4.72 1.42 11.55
C VAL A 58 -3.37 1.90 11.02
N VAL A 59 -2.30 1.61 11.74
CA VAL A 59 -0.94 1.93 11.35
C VAL A 59 -0.28 0.68 10.80
N ILE A 60 0.24 0.76 9.59
CA ILE A 60 0.99 -0.33 8.96
C ILE A 60 2.41 0.17 8.68
N ARG A 61 3.39 -0.54 9.23
CA ARG A 61 4.82 -0.25 9.05
C ARG A 61 5.51 -1.41 8.36
N GLY A 62 6.56 -1.10 7.62
CA GLY A 62 7.45 -2.09 7.02
C GLY A 62 8.72 -1.45 6.51
N ASN A 63 9.73 -2.25 6.18
CA ASN A 63 11.00 -1.72 5.70
C ASN A 63 10.99 -1.42 4.19
N ASN A 64 10.00 -1.93 3.45
CA ASN A 64 9.78 -1.65 2.04
C ASN A 64 8.29 -1.70 1.70
N PRO A 65 7.85 -1.19 0.53
CA PRO A 65 6.44 -1.17 0.15
C PRO A 65 5.79 -2.56 0.07
N VAL A 66 6.51 -3.59 -0.37
CA VAL A 66 5.99 -4.96 -0.46
C VAL A 66 5.66 -5.49 0.94
N ASN A 67 6.55 -5.33 1.91
CA ASN A 67 6.30 -5.78 3.28
C ASN A 67 5.15 -5.00 3.94
N ILE A 68 4.96 -3.72 3.59
CA ILE A 68 3.78 -2.96 4.04
C ILE A 68 2.51 -3.50 3.40
N ALA A 69 2.53 -3.88 2.11
CA ALA A 69 1.40 -4.49 1.41
C ALA A 69 1.02 -5.85 2.02
N VAL A 70 2.02 -6.68 2.35
CA VAL A 70 1.81 -7.94 3.11
C VAL A 70 1.14 -7.65 4.45
N GLY A 71 1.60 -6.61 5.18
CA GLY A 71 0.96 -6.17 6.43
C GLY A 71 -0.49 -5.72 6.24
N LEU A 72 -0.78 -5.04 5.12
CA LEU A 72 -2.14 -4.66 4.75
C LEU A 72 -3.01 -5.90 4.54
N ASN A 73 -2.55 -6.86 3.73
CA ASN A 73 -3.29 -8.10 3.49
C ASN A 73 -3.50 -8.89 4.79
N TRP A 74 -2.49 -8.96 5.65
CA TRP A 74 -2.59 -9.56 6.98
C TRP A 74 -3.69 -8.92 7.81
N TYR A 75 -3.70 -7.59 7.89
CA TYR A 75 -4.74 -6.84 8.60
C TYR A 75 -6.13 -7.12 8.01
N LEU A 76 -6.29 -7.00 6.69
CA LEU A 76 -7.56 -7.25 6.03
C LEU A 76 -8.08 -8.66 6.33
N LYS A 77 -7.22 -9.67 6.25
CA LYS A 77 -7.59 -11.07 6.44
C LYS A 77 -7.89 -11.41 7.90
N TYR A 78 -7.01 -11.05 8.83
CA TYR A 78 -7.07 -11.54 10.20
C TYR A 78 -7.78 -10.61 11.18
N HIS A 79 -7.85 -9.31 10.89
CA HIS A 79 -8.58 -8.35 11.72
C HIS A 79 -9.91 -7.94 11.11
N ALA A 80 -9.94 -7.65 9.81
CA ALA A 80 -11.16 -7.17 9.15
C ALA A 80 -12.03 -8.27 8.54
N GLY A 81 -11.55 -9.53 8.49
CA GLY A 81 -12.29 -10.65 7.90
C GLY A 81 -12.48 -10.53 6.39
N ILE A 82 -11.63 -9.74 5.71
CA ILE A 82 -11.69 -9.48 4.27
C ILE A 82 -10.60 -10.30 3.58
N HIS A 83 -11.02 -11.15 2.65
CA HIS A 83 -10.11 -11.96 1.84
C HIS A 83 -10.03 -11.41 0.42
N LEU A 84 -8.83 -11.00 0.01
CA LEU A 84 -8.50 -10.64 -1.37
C LEU A 84 -7.97 -11.89 -2.08
N SER A 85 -8.54 -12.18 -3.25
CA SER A 85 -8.14 -13.33 -4.04
C SER A 85 -7.74 -12.90 -5.45
N TRP A 86 -7.06 -13.77 -6.16
CA TRP A 86 -6.66 -13.52 -7.54
C TRP A 86 -7.83 -13.14 -8.47
N ASN A 87 -9.03 -13.69 -8.21
CA ASN A 87 -10.25 -13.38 -8.95
C ASN A 87 -11.08 -12.23 -8.36
N GLY A 88 -10.74 -11.74 -7.16
CA GLY A 88 -11.49 -10.70 -6.47
C GLY A 88 -10.58 -9.81 -5.62
N MET A 89 -10.03 -8.78 -6.25
CA MET A 89 -9.14 -7.79 -5.62
C MET A 89 -9.87 -6.59 -5.04
N GLN A 90 -11.13 -6.40 -5.34
CA GLN A 90 -11.93 -5.31 -4.80
C GLN A 90 -12.71 -5.77 -3.59
N ALA A 91 -12.71 -4.95 -2.55
CA ALA A 91 -13.47 -5.20 -1.34
C ALA A 91 -13.99 -3.88 -0.77
N LYS A 92 -15.19 -3.89 -0.21
CA LYS A 92 -15.71 -2.74 0.53
C LYS A 92 -15.26 -2.84 1.99
N LEU A 93 -14.41 -1.91 2.41
CA LEU A 93 -13.98 -1.82 3.79
C LEU A 93 -15.10 -1.26 4.68
N PRO A 94 -15.23 -1.75 5.92
CA PRO A 94 -16.19 -1.19 6.88
C PRO A 94 -15.88 0.30 7.13
N GLU A 95 -16.93 1.05 7.47
CA GLU A 95 -16.80 2.48 7.79
C GLU A 95 -15.82 2.69 8.95
N VAL A 96 -15.97 1.90 9.99
CA VAL A 96 -15.04 1.83 11.13
C VAL A 96 -14.24 0.54 11.02
N LEU A 97 -12.93 0.68 10.88
CA LEU A 97 -12.03 -0.47 10.81
C LEU A 97 -11.93 -1.17 12.19
N PRO A 98 -11.89 -2.51 12.23
CA PRO A 98 -11.56 -3.24 13.45
C PRO A 98 -10.21 -2.79 14.01
N ALA A 99 -10.17 -2.54 15.32
CA ALA A 99 -8.97 -2.04 15.98
C ALA A 99 -7.88 -3.11 16.10
N VAL A 100 -6.63 -2.68 15.93
CA VAL A 100 -5.45 -3.48 16.32
C VAL A 100 -5.25 -3.32 17.82
N VAL A 101 -5.80 -4.27 18.59
CA VAL A 101 -5.83 -4.20 20.06
C VAL A 101 -4.43 -4.21 20.67
N ARG A 102 -3.51 -4.94 20.07
CA ARG A 102 -2.12 -5.05 20.49
C ARG A 102 -1.23 -4.97 19.27
N LYS A 103 -0.21 -4.11 19.37
CA LYS A 103 0.85 -4.02 18.37
C LYS A 103 1.44 -5.41 18.09
N GLU A 104 1.55 -5.75 16.83
CA GLU A 104 2.13 -7.00 16.36
C GLU A 104 3.18 -6.75 15.30
N ARG A 105 4.19 -7.61 15.25
CA ARG A 105 5.29 -7.53 14.30
C ARG A 105 5.61 -8.91 13.78
N HIS A 106 5.75 -9.01 12.45
CA HIS A 106 6.10 -10.23 11.75
C HIS A 106 7.36 -9.99 10.92
N GLU A 107 8.30 -10.91 11.02
CA GLU A 107 9.59 -10.84 10.34
C GLU A 107 9.79 -12.07 9.45
N THR A 108 10.63 -11.92 8.43
CA THR A 108 11.03 -13.03 7.55
C THR A 108 12.48 -12.85 7.11
N ASP A 109 13.20 -13.96 6.97
CA ASP A 109 14.55 -14.06 6.43
C ASP A 109 14.58 -14.54 4.96
N MET A 110 13.41 -14.73 4.37
CA MET A 110 13.30 -15.16 2.96
C MET A 110 13.88 -14.10 2.03
N LYS A 111 14.96 -14.43 1.34
CA LYS A 111 15.60 -13.53 0.36
C LYS A 111 14.79 -13.37 -0.92
N TYR A 112 14.10 -14.43 -1.34
CA TYR A 112 13.39 -14.48 -2.62
C TYR A 112 11.95 -14.89 -2.40
N ARG A 113 11.06 -14.18 -3.08
CA ARG A 113 9.65 -14.51 -3.22
C ARG A 113 9.36 -14.54 -4.71
N TYR A 114 8.87 -15.65 -5.20
CA TYR A 114 8.71 -15.90 -6.63
C TYR A 114 7.37 -16.59 -6.88
N ASP A 115 6.55 -16.00 -7.73
CA ASP A 115 5.23 -16.50 -8.06
C ASP A 115 5.18 -17.18 -9.43
N PHE A 116 5.82 -16.59 -10.43
CA PHE A 116 5.73 -17.06 -11.80
C PHE A 116 6.69 -18.19 -12.14
N ASN A 117 6.22 -19.15 -12.95
CA ASN A 117 7.12 -20.04 -13.67
C ASN A 117 7.47 -19.44 -15.05
N TYR A 118 8.50 -19.97 -15.70
CA TYR A 118 8.98 -19.48 -16.99
C TYR A 118 7.97 -19.65 -18.13
N CYS A 119 7.05 -20.61 -18.04
CA CYS A 119 6.03 -20.84 -19.06
C CYS A 119 4.95 -19.76 -19.05
N THR A 120 4.54 -19.31 -17.88
CA THR A 120 3.41 -18.36 -17.70
C THR A 120 3.60 -17.11 -18.54
N TYR A 121 4.83 -16.59 -18.60
CA TYR A 121 5.17 -15.38 -19.35
C TYR A 121 4.87 -15.50 -20.84
N SER A 122 5.17 -16.65 -21.45
CA SER A 122 4.98 -16.87 -22.89
C SER A 122 3.55 -17.34 -23.26
N TYR A 123 2.81 -17.89 -22.32
CA TYR A 123 1.48 -18.47 -22.60
C TYR A 123 0.33 -17.54 -22.21
N THR A 124 0.34 -17.05 -20.99
CA THR A 124 -0.79 -16.32 -20.42
C THR A 124 -0.57 -14.81 -20.49
N MET A 125 0.63 -14.36 -20.14
CA MET A 125 0.91 -12.95 -19.88
C MET A 125 1.31 -12.15 -21.12
N ALA A 126 1.63 -12.83 -22.22
CA ALA A 126 2.07 -12.19 -23.46
C ALA A 126 1.04 -11.21 -24.05
N PHE A 127 -0.24 -11.42 -23.72
CA PHE A 127 -1.38 -10.63 -24.24
C PHE A 127 -1.99 -9.70 -23.18
N TRP A 128 -1.40 -9.60 -22.01
CA TRP A 128 -1.93 -8.73 -20.95
C TRP A 128 -1.62 -7.27 -21.25
N ASP A 129 -2.63 -6.43 -21.12
CA ASP A 129 -2.48 -4.99 -21.06
C ASP A 129 -1.99 -4.53 -19.68
N TRP A 130 -1.76 -3.22 -19.55
CA TRP A 130 -1.28 -2.67 -18.29
C TRP A 130 -2.26 -2.87 -17.14
N GLU A 131 -3.55 -2.72 -17.38
CA GLU A 131 -4.59 -2.89 -16.34
C GLU A 131 -4.55 -4.31 -15.75
N ARG A 132 -4.37 -5.32 -16.61
CA ARG A 132 -4.23 -6.70 -16.15
C ARG A 132 -2.91 -6.93 -15.42
N TRP A 133 -1.81 -6.33 -15.88
CA TRP A 133 -0.52 -6.40 -15.21
C TRP A 133 -0.54 -5.70 -13.85
N GLU A 134 -1.11 -4.50 -13.73
CA GLU A 134 -1.22 -3.77 -12.47
C GLU A 134 -1.96 -4.60 -11.42
N ARG A 135 -3.07 -5.23 -11.81
CA ARG A 135 -3.84 -6.10 -10.92
C ARG A 135 -3.03 -7.31 -10.44
N GLU A 136 -2.23 -7.91 -11.30
CA GLU A 136 -1.36 -9.04 -10.94
C GLU A 136 -0.26 -8.62 -9.97
N ILE A 137 0.40 -7.51 -10.26
CA ILE A 137 1.44 -6.94 -9.40
C ILE A 137 0.88 -6.60 -8.02
N ASP A 138 -0.31 -6.02 -7.97
CA ASP A 138 -0.99 -5.72 -6.71
C ASP A 138 -1.29 -7.00 -5.91
N TRP A 139 -1.79 -8.03 -6.57
CA TRP A 139 -2.07 -9.31 -5.91
C TRP A 139 -0.79 -9.99 -5.41
N MET A 140 0.28 -9.98 -6.20
CA MET A 140 1.58 -10.53 -5.78
C MET A 140 2.21 -9.77 -4.62
N ALA A 141 1.93 -8.47 -4.47
CA ALA A 141 2.45 -7.65 -3.39
C ALA A 141 1.72 -7.88 -2.06
N LEU A 142 0.49 -8.40 -2.10
CA LEU A 142 -0.36 -8.70 -0.94
C LEU A 142 -0.11 -10.11 -0.42
#